data_a332b247b0dc1680f13732df0f5763f1
#
_entry.id   a332b247b0dc1680f13732df0f5763f1
#
_cell.length_a   1.000
_cell.length_b   1.000
_cell.length_c   1.000
_cell.angle_alpha   90.00
_cell.angle_beta   90.00
_cell.angle_gamma   90.00
#
_symmetry.space_group_name_H-M   'P 1'
#
loop_
_entity.id
_entity.type
_entity.pdbx_description
1 polymer ?
#
loop_
_entity_poly.entity_id
_entity_poly.type
_entity_poly.pdbx_seq_one_letter_code
_entity_poly.pdbx_strand_id
1 'polypeptide(L)'
;MSPSRRRRRASPAWEGRPTIRVATLPGRGLYARHLGHPEGVDAVYRTTVGMPGSAPRRASFDTGWLTENLDTVDVVHVHGLRPGQTPDEVAAAAGTVRAAGTPLVVTGYHLTDPSGSADETYAAQLDALVPQADAVVTLTESAAEEMRRRWSVDPLVLPHPHAVDFVRMRQPRPARHTELRVGTHLAGLTGPTDPVRLVDALTRAIRGMDDVRLSVHVHQTVLDAGSSTYDLASVRRIDAMVRSAGGALRVHRPFSESQLWDHLFGLDVSVVPGLFGSHSIWPEACADLGTQALLPAGSHASAQQPCLTYEDDGSVDDLADSFAKALWTAREQGCVWRADPEARWAERVRVAESLRALYEGLLGLDRR
;
A
#
# COMPACT_ATOMS: atom_id res chain seq x y z
N MET A 1 45.87 31.00 1.12
CA MET A 1 45.53 29.57 1.07
C MET A 1 44.99 29.16 2.45
N SER A 2 43.68 29.06 2.53
CA SER A 2 43.01 28.63 3.78
C SER A 2 42.76 27.12 3.70
N PRO A 3 43.03 26.34 4.75
CA PRO A 3 42.78 24.91 4.73
C PRO A 3 41.25 24.66 4.89
N SER A 4 40.66 23.96 3.94
CA SER A 4 39.31 23.46 3.98
C SER A 4 39.12 22.55 5.18
N ARG A 5 38.34 22.99 6.16
CA ARG A 5 37.83 22.16 7.25
C ARG A 5 36.95 21.06 6.62
N ARG A 6 37.49 19.86 6.46
CA ARG A 6 36.68 18.65 6.26
C ARG A 6 35.72 18.56 7.46
N ARG A 7 34.41 18.78 7.20
CA ARG A 7 33.37 18.40 8.15
C ARG A 7 33.53 16.91 8.42
N ARG A 8 33.93 16.54 9.65
CA ARG A 8 33.77 15.16 10.12
C ARG A 8 32.30 14.83 9.98
N ARG A 9 31.95 13.87 9.10
CA ARG A 9 30.63 13.24 9.15
C ARG A 9 30.54 12.64 10.56
N ALA A 10 29.49 13.00 11.31
CA ALA A 10 29.15 12.31 12.54
C ALA A 10 28.97 10.84 12.18
N SER A 11 29.63 9.94 12.91
CA SER A 11 29.40 8.50 12.77
C SER A 11 27.91 8.22 12.97
N PRO A 12 27.28 7.38 12.10
CA PRO A 12 25.88 7.04 12.28
C PRO A 12 25.64 6.49 13.68
N ALA A 13 24.50 6.82 14.28
CA ALA A 13 24.15 6.40 15.65
C ALA A 13 24.12 4.86 15.87
N TRP A 14 24.30 4.08 14.80
CA TRP A 14 24.27 2.61 14.77
C TRP A 14 25.65 1.94 14.70
N GLU A 15 26.76 2.68 14.54
CA GLU A 15 28.10 2.08 14.56
C GLU A 15 28.31 1.37 15.90
N GLY A 16 28.58 0.06 15.84
CA GLY A 16 28.78 -0.79 17.02
C GLY A 16 27.52 -1.50 17.55
N ARG A 17 26.35 -1.25 16.99
CA ARG A 17 25.13 -1.99 17.39
C ARG A 17 25.06 -3.37 16.71
N PRO A 18 24.53 -4.40 17.40
CA PRO A 18 24.40 -5.73 16.83
C PRO A 18 23.42 -5.72 15.63
N THR A 19 23.69 -6.54 14.63
CA THR A 19 22.78 -6.75 13.51
C THR A 19 21.58 -7.57 13.99
N ILE A 20 20.37 -7.08 13.73
CA ILE A 20 19.10 -7.79 14.00
C ILE A 20 18.64 -8.47 12.71
N ARG A 21 18.42 -9.77 12.75
CA ARG A 21 17.92 -10.57 11.63
C ARG A 21 16.41 -10.71 11.72
N VAL A 22 15.69 -10.18 10.74
CA VAL A 22 14.23 -10.17 10.72
C VAL A 22 13.70 -11.01 9.57
N ALA A 23 12.91 -12.03 9.88
CA ALA A 23 12.08 -12.69 8.87
C ALA A 23 10.93 -11.77 8.45
N THR A 24 11.00 -11.20 7.25
CA THR A 24 9.97 -10.29 6.70
C THR A 24 9.00 -11.10 5.84
N LEU A 25 7.72 -11.18 6.23
CA LEU A 25 6.74 -12.10 5.66
C LEU A 25 5.44 -11.38 5.22
N PRO A 26 5.09 -11.33 3.92
CA PRO A 26 5.94 -11.67 2.78
C PRO A 26 7.04 -10.63 2.58
N GLY A 27 8.24 -11.09 2.22
CA GLY A 27 9.39 -10.21 2.03
C GLY A 27 9.39 -9.44 0.70
N ARG A 28 8.40 -9.66 -0.17
CA ARG A 28 8.28 -9.02 -1.48
C ARG A 28 7.05 -8.13 -1.53
N GLY A 29 7.28 -6.85 -1.56
CA GLY A 29 6.26 -5.80 -1.70
C GLY A 29 6.94 -4.45 -1.60
N LEU A 30 6.38 -3.44 -2.22
CA LEU A 30 6.90 -2.07 -2.15
C LEU A 30 7.00 -1.59 -0.70
N TYR A 31 5.98 -1.87 0.11
CA TYR A 31 5.97 -1.56 1.54
C TYR A 31 7.19 -2.16 2.26
N ALA A 32 7.33 -3.48 2.22
CA ALA A 32 8.40 -4.19 2.95
C ALA A 32 9.81 -3.77 2.50
N ARG A 33 10.01 -3.44 1.22
CA ARG A 33 11.31 -2.99 0.68
C ARG A 33 11.74 -1.63 1.23
N HIS A 34 10.79 -0.77 1.57
CA HIS A 34 11.08 0.59 2.01
C HIS A 34 11.04 0.78 3.53
N LEU A 35 10.88 -0.29 4.32
CA LEU A 35 10.93 -0.24 5.79
C LEU A 35 12.33 -0.03 6.36
N GLY A 36 13.38 -0.31 5.58
CA GLY A 36 14.76 -0.11 6.00
C GLY A 36 15.25 1.31 5.79
N HIS A 37 16.29 1.69 6.54
CA HIS A 37 16.97 2.96 6.36
C HIS A 37 17.41 3.13 4.90
N PRO A 38 17.17 4.29 4.26
CA PRO A 38 17.47 4.47 2.84
C PRO A 38 18.95 4.28 2.48
N GLU A 39 19.87 4.49 3.42
CA GLU A 39 21.31 4.24 3.27
C GLU A 39 21.73 2.83 3.75
N GLY A 40 20.79 1.99 4.22
CA GLY A 40 21.10 0.64 4.70
C GLY A 40 21.91 0.59 5.99
N VAL A 41 21.91 1.67 6.79
CA VAL A 41 22.73 1.79 8.02
C VAL A 41 21.98 1.42 9.31
N ASP A 42 20.74 0.94 9.22
CA ASP A 42 19.91 0.56 10.37
C ASP A 42 20.36 -0.77 11.03
N ALA A 43 21.37 -1.44 10.50
CA ALA A 43 21.85 -2.74 10.96
C ALA A 43 20.72 -3.77 11.20
N VAL A 44 19.65 -3.68 10.39
CA VAL A 44 18.53 -4.64 10.36
C VAL A 44 18.59 -5.42 9.06
N TYR A 45 18.91 -6.71 9.16
CA TYR A 45 18.94 -7.60 8.00
C TYR A 45 17.57 -8.27 7.83
N ARG A 46 16.86 -7.92 6.75
CA ARG A 46 15.54 -8.46 6.43
C ARG A 46 15.64 -9.64 5.48
N THR A 47 15.36 -10.83 6.00
CA THR A 47 15.38 -12.06 5.20
C THR A 47 14.06 -12.19 4.44
N THR A 48 14.16 -12.30 3.12
CA THR A 48 13.02 -12.48 2.21
C THR A 48 13.02 -13.84 1.50
N VAL A 49 14.08 -14.62 1.69
CA VAL A 49 14.33 -15.94 1.05
C VAL A 49 15.00 -16.82 2.09
N GLY A 50 14.80 -18.14 2.03
CA GLY A 50 15.52 -19.09 2.89
C GLY A 50 17.06 -18.94 2.76
N MET A 51 17.76 -19.28 3.83
CA MET A 51 19.23 -19.14 3.90
C MET A 51 19.95 -19.90 2.78
N PRO A 52 21.17 -19.44 2.37
CA PRO A 52 22.00 -20.18 1.43
C PRO A 52 22.26 -21.60 1.92
N GLY A 53 21.89 -22.59 1.11
CA GLY A 53 22.04 -24.03 1.43
C GLY A 53 20.73 -24.79 1.63
N SER A 54 19.61 -24.11 1.88
CA SER A 54 18.28 -24.70 1.77
C SER A 54 17.73 -24.55 0.34
N ALA A 55 16.83 -25.44 -0.09
CA ALA A 55 16.10 -25.24 -1.33
C ALA A 55 15.46 -23.83 -1.29
N PRO A 56 15.46 -23.05 -2.40
CA PRO A 56 15.02 -21.66 -2.40
C PRO A 56 13.51 -21.57 -2.21
N ARG A 57 13.03 -21.90 -1.01
CA ARG A 57 11.65 -21.65 -0.59
C ARG A 57 11.54 -20.18 -0.22
N ARG A 58 10.53 -19.53 -0.77
CA ARG A 58 10.18 -18.17 -0.36
C ARG A 58 9.81 -18.16 1.11
N ALA A 59 10.32 -17.18 1.85
CA ALA A 59 9.90 -16.93 3.22
C ALA A 59 8.36 -16.82 3.28
N SER A 60 7.75 -17.62 4.11
CA SER A 60 6.31 -17.76 4.24
C SER A 60 5.92 -17.94 5.70
N PHE A 61 4.80 -17.38 6.10
CA PHE A 61 4.26 -17.59 7.45
C PHE A 61 3.51 -18.93 7.49
N ASP A 62 4.27 -20.02 7.47
CA ASP A 62 3.78 -21.40 7.63
C ASP A 62 4.73 -22.19 8.50
N THR A 63 4.20 -23.22 9.16
CA THR A 63 4.93 -24.05 10.13
C THR A 63 6.18 -24.70 9.52
N GLY A 64 6.13 -25.11 8.25
CA GLY A 64 7.25 -25.77 7.58
C GLY A 64 8.44 -24.85 7.41
N TRP A 65 8.21 -23.65 6.83
CA TRP A 65 9.27 -22.67 6.68
C TRP A 65 9.79 -22.17 8.02
N LEU A 66 8.90 -21.90 8.97
CA LEU A 66 9.27 -21.42 10.30
C LEU A 66 10.15 -22.43 11.04
N THR A 67 9.78 -23.70 11.07
CA THR A 67 10.57 -24.77 11.73
C THR A 67 11.99 -24.87 11.17
N GLU A 68 12.17 -24.64 9.86
CA GLU A 68 13.48 -24.73 9.19
C GLU A 68 14.35 -23.46 9.37
N ASN A 69 13.77 -22.32 9.76
CA ASN A 69 14.49 -21.03 9.67
C ASN A 69 14.49 -20.18 10.96
N LEU A 70 13.71 -20.52 11.99
CA LEU A 70 13.61 -19.71 13.21
C LEU A 70 14.93 -19.53 13.97
N ASP A 71 15.83 -20.50 13.91
CA ASP A 71 17.17 -20.44 14.51
C ASP A 71 18.10 -19.43 13.79
N THR A 72 17.74 -19.00 12.59
CA THR A 72 18.52 -18.08 11.78
C THR A 72 18.09 -16.62 11.88
N VAL A 73 16.97 -16.36 12.56
CA VAL A 73 16.38 -15.03 12.71
C VAL A 73 16.17 -14.66 14.16
N ASP A 74 16.17 -13.38 14.45
CA ASP A 74 16.00 -12.84 15.79
C ASP A 74 14.56 -12.37 16.03
N VAL A 75 13.82 -12.01 14.96
CA VAL A 75 12.43 -11.53 14.98
C VAL A 75 11.69 -12.05 13.76
N VAL A 76 10.43 -12.41 13.92
CA VAL A 76 9.49 -12.66 12.82
C VAL A 76 8.56 -11.45 12.66
N HIS A 77 8.52 -10.83 11.49
CA HIS A 77 7.64 -9.70 11.20
C HIS A 77 6.70 -10.03 10.01
N VAL A 78 5.40 -10.17 10.31
CA VAL A 78 4.35 -10.50 9.35
C VAL A 78 3.68 -9.22 8.87
N HIS A 79 3.66 -8.99 7.55
CA HIS A 79 3.02 -7.84 6.90
C HIS A 79 1.77 -8.22 6.11
N GLY A 80 1.47 -9.49 6.00
CA GLY A 80 0.30 -10.00 5.29
C GLY A 80 0.27 -11.52 5.29
N LEU A 81 -0.89 -12.06 5.07
CA LEU A 81 -1.15 -13.49 5.03
C LEU A 81 -1.21 -14.00 3.60
N ARG A 82 -1.00 -15.29 3.42
CA ARG A 82 -1.04 -15.94 2.13
C ARG A 82 -2.49 -16.24 1.74
N PRO A 83 -2.89 -15.96 0.49
CA PRO A 83 -4.20 -16.40 -0.01
C PRO A 83 -4.41 -17.91 0.17
N GLY A 84 -5.61 -18.29 0.64
CA GLY A 84 -5.99 -19.68 0.84
C GLY A 84 -5.42 -20.37 2.09
N GLN A 85 -4.70 -19.63 2.95
CA GLN A 85 -4.28 -20.13 4.27
C GLN A 85 -5.50 -20.19 5.20
N THR A 86 -5.64 -21.25 5.97
CA THR A 86 -6.73 -21.34 6.95
C THR A 86 -6.40 -20.62 8.26
N PRO A 87 -7.39 -20.20 9.07
CA PRO A 87 -7.14 -19.65 10.41
C PRO A 87 -6.35 -20.59 11.31
N ASP A 88 -6.59 -21.91 11.23
CA ASP A 88 -5.87 -22.91 12.01
C ASP A 88 -4.39 -23.02 11.59
N GLU A 89 -4.09 -22.92 10.29
CA GLU A 89 -2.70 -22.86 9.80
C GLU A 89 -1.99 -21.58 10.28
N VAL A 90 -2.69 -20.45 10.34
CA VAL A 90 -2.16 -19.20 10.89
C VAL A 90 -1.89 -19.33 12.38
N ALA A 91 -2.83 -19.89 13.15
CA ALA A 91 -2.67 -20.13 14.58
C ALA A 91 -1.49 -21.09 14.87
N ALA A 92 -1.36 -22.16 14.09
CA ALA A 92 -0.26 -23.12 14.22
C ALA A 92 1.11 -22.47 13.90
N ALA A 93 1.18 -21.62 12.88
CA ALA A 93 2.39 -20.87 12.54
C ALA A 93 2.79 -19.91 13.67
N ALA A 94 1.84 -19.15 14.23
CA ALA A 94 2.09 -18.26 15.37
C ALA A 94 2.53 -19.07 16.62
N GLY A 95 1.90 -20.23 16.88
CA GLY A 95 2.29 -21.16 17.93
C GLY A 95 3.73 -21.67 17.77
N THR A 96 4.16 -21.94 16.53
CA THR A 96 5.54 -22.36 16.23
C THR A 96 6.55 -21.26 16.57
N VAL A 97 6.28 -20.00 16.22
CA VAL A 97 7.12 -18.84 16.56
C VAL A 97 7.21 -18.68 18.08
N ARG A 98 6.08 -18.76 18.77
CA ARG A 98 6.02 -18.66 20.24
C ARG A 98 6.80 -19.78 20.92
N ALA A 99 6.66 -21.03 20.45
CA ALA A 99 7.37 -22.18 21.02
C ALA A 99 8.89 -22.06 20.87
N ALA A 100 9.38 -21.39 19.85
CA ALA A 100 10.79 -21.07 19.65
C ALA A 100 11.29 -19.91 20.53
N GLY A 101 10.39 -19.17 21.20
CA GLY A 101 10.74 -17.98 21.97
C GLY A 101 11.17 -16.79 21.11
N THR A 102 10.87 -16.82 19.80
CA THR A 102 11.19 -15.76 18.87
C THR A 102 10.09 -14.69 18.90
N PRO A 103 10.39 -13.38 19.04
CA PRO A 103 9.39 -12.33 19.01
C PRO A 103 8.62 -12.30 17.69
N LEU A 104 7.29 -12.14 17.78
CA LEU A 104 6.37 -12.01 16.66
C LEU A 104 5.84 -10.58 16.57
N VAL A 105 6.15 -9.91 15.47
CA VAL A 105 5.60 -8.59 15.14
C VAL A 105 4.62 -8.73 14.00
N VAL A 106 3.47 -8.05 14.07
CA VAL A 106 2.44 -8.06 13.04
C VAL A 106 2.15 -6.65 12.56
N THR A 107 2.23 -6.40 11.26
CA THR A 107 1.72 -5.16 10.65
C THR A 107 0.29 -5.35 10.20
N GLY A 108 -0.65 -4.62 10.79
CA GLY A 108 -2.03 -4.50 10.31
C GLY A 108 -2.10 -3.66 9.04
N TYR A 109 -1.53 -4.18 7.93
CA TYR A 109 -1.57 -3.50 6.64
C TYR A 109 -2.98 -3.54 6.05
N HIS A 110 -3.65 -4.69 6.11
CA HIS A 110 -5.05 -4.86 5.76
C HIS A 110 -5.81 -5.41 6.96
N LEU A 111 -6.90 -4.75 7.34
CA LEU A 111 -7.82 -5.19 8.40
C LEU A 111 -9.07 -5.86 7.83
N THR A 112 -9.26 -5.74 6.51
CA THR A 112 -10.29 -6.40 5.70
C THR A 112 -9.63 -7.11 4.52
N ASP A 113 -10.33 -8.07 3.91
CA ASP A 113 -9.79 -8.84 2.79
C ASP A 113 -9.38 -7.94 1.61
N PRO A 114 -8.11 -7.89 1.22
CA PRO A 114 -7.66 -7.09 0.10
C PRO A 114 -8.15 -7.59 -1.26
N SER A 115 -8.67 -8.81 -1.36
CA SER A 115 -9.31 -9.33 -2.59
C SER A 115 -10.73 -8.83 -2.77
N GLY A 116 -11.33 -8.27 -1.72
CA GLY A 116 -12.73 -7.87 -1.71
C GLY A 116 -13.69 -9.05 -1.65
N SER A 117 -13.23 -10.23 -1.26
CA SER A 117 -14.10 -11.38 -1.02
C SER A 117 -15.04 -11.10 0.15
N ALA A 118 -16.28 -11.55 0.04
CA ALA A 118 -17.22 -11.55 1.15
C ALA A 118 -16.97 -12.71 2.13
N ASP A 119 -15.93 -13.53 1.88
CA ASP A 119 -15.55 -14.62 2.77
C ASP A 119 -14.93 -14.09 4.07
N GLU A 120 -15.43 -14.54 5.20
CA GLU A 120 -14.95 -14.16 6.53
C GLU A 120 -13.60 -14.81 6.89
N THR A 121 -13.04 -15.64 6.03
CA THR A 121 -11.78 -16.37 6.27
C THR A 121 -10.64 -15.41 6.61
N TYR A 122 -10.52 -14.29 5.89
CA TYR A 122 -9.46 -13.31 6.16
C TYR A 122 -9.61 -12.66 7.54
N ALA A 123 -10.84 -12.34 7.94
CA ALA A 123 -11.12 -11.81 9.27
C ALA A 123 -10.73 -12.81 10.36
N ALA A 124 -11.10 -14.09 10.19
CA ALA A 124 -10.73 -15.15 11.11
C ALA A 124 -9.21 -15.42 11.16
N GLN A 125 -8.50 -15.26 10.03
CA GLN A 125 -7.03 -15.32 10.01
C GLN A 125 -6.41 -14.22 10.87
N LEU A 126 -6.91 -12.98 10.79
CA LEU A 126 -6.43 -11.87 11.62
C LEU A 126 -6.76 -12.09 13.10
N ASP A 127 -7.95 -12.62 13.41
CA ASP A 127 -8.36 -12.94 14.77
C ASP A 127 -7.47 -14.05 15.37
N ALA A 128 -6.96 -14.96 14.55
CA ALA A 128 -6.01 -15.99 14.96
C ALA A 128 -4.58 -15.46 15.13
N LEU A 129 -4.19 -14.39 14.42
CA LEU A 129 -2.81 -13.89 14.38
C LEU A 129 -2.56 -12.74 15.36
N VAL A 130 -3.38 -11.67 15.26
CA VAL A 130 -3.09 -10.39 15.92
C VAL A 130 -2.98 -10.52 17.44
N PRO A 131 -3.86 -11.28 18.14
CA PRO A 131 -3.74 -11.47 19.59
C PRO A 131 -2.52 -12.26 20.04
N GLN A 132 -1.81 -12.91 19.12
CA GLN A 132 -0.61 -13.68 19.42
C GLN A 132 0.69 -12.91 19.21
N ALA A 133 0.62 -11.69 18.68
CA ALA A 133 1.78 -10.85 18.43
C ALA A 133 2.34 -10.24 19.72
N ASP A 134 3.67 -10.18 19.84
CA ASP A 134 4.36 -9.48 20.93
C ASP A 134 4.34 -7.96 20.71
N ALA A 135 4.22 -7.53 19.45
CA ALA A 135 4.00 -6.13 19.08
C ALA A 135 3.22 -6.02 17.78
N VAL A 136 2.45 -4.95 17.67
CA VAL A 136 1.61 -4.68 16.49
C VAL A 136 1.96 -3.32 15.91
N VAL A 137 2.00 -3.23 14.60
CA VAL A 137 2.26 -1.99 13.84
C VAL A 137 1.08 -1.74 12.90
N THR A 138 0.71 -0.50 12.69
CA THR A 138 -0.22 -0.10 11.62
C THR A 138 0.19 1.24 11.02
N LEU A 139 -0.53 1.75 10.01
CA LEU A 139 -0.06 2.87 9.21
C LEU A 139 -0.82 4.18 9.48
N THR A 140 -2.01 4.10 10.09
CA THR A 140 -2.87 5.26 10.38
C THR A 140 -3.50 5.14 11.76
N GLU A 141 -3.82 6.27 12.38
CA GLU A 141 -4.51 6.28 13.68
C GLU A 141 -5.90 5.65 13.60
N SER A 142 -6.64 5.85 12.49
CA SER A 142 -7.95 5.24 12.31
C SER A 142 -7.88 3.71 12.28
N ALA A 143 -6.82 3.14 11.70
CA ALA A 143 -6.59 1.69 11.73
C ALA A 143 -6.15 1.23 13.14
N ALA A 144 -5.35 2.03 13.85
CA ALA A 144 -4.98 1.72 15.24
C ALA A 144 -6.21 1.69 16.15
N GLU A 145 -7.12 2.64 16.02
CA GLU A 145 -8.38 2.66 16.76
C GLU A 145 -9.24 1.41 16.48
N GLU A 146 -9.32 0.99 15.20
CA GLU A 146 -10.01 -0.25 14.85
C GLU A 146 -9.35 -1.47 15.49
N MET A 147 -8.02 -1.56 15.47
CA MET A 147 -7.26 -2.67 16.07
C MET A 147 -7.41 -2.71 17.59
N ARG A 148 -7.38 -1.55 18.27
CA ARG A 148 -7.66 -1.45 19.71
C ARG A 148 -9.03 -1.98 20.04
N ARG A 149 -10.05 -1.58 19.25
CA ARG A 149 -11.45 -1.99 19.46
C ARG A 149 -11.64 -3.48 19.17
N ARG A 150 -11.03 -4.03 18.12
CA ARG A 150 -11.24 -5.41 17.67
C ARG A 150 -10.46 -6.43 18.49
N TRP A 151 -9.20 -6.12 18.82
CA TRP A 151 -8.29 -7.10 19.43
C TRP A 151 -7.71 -6.67 20.77
N SER A 152 -8.06 -5.50 21.29
CA SER A 152 -7.54 -4.95 22.55
C SER A 152 -6.01 -4.84 22.57
N VAL A 153 -5.38 -4.59 21.42
CA VAL A 153 -3.94 -4.37 21.25
C VAL A 153 -3.65 -2.86 21.17
N ASP A 154 -2.41 -2.45 21.43
CA ASP A 154 -1.97 -1.06 21.25
C ASP A 154 -0.93 -0.96 20.12
N PRO A 155 -1.34 -0.67 18.88
CA PRO A 155 -0.45 -0.66 17.75
C PRO A 155 0.48 0.55 17.75
N LEU A 156 1.75 0.34 17.37
CA LEU A 156 2.65 1.41 16.97
C LEU A 156 2.23 1.92 15.59
N VAL A 157 1.89 3.21 15.49
CA VAL A 157 1.51 3.81 14.21
C VAL A 157 2.76 4.33 13.51
N LEU A 158 3.08 3.78 12.36
CA LEU A 158 4.18 4.20 11.50
C LEU A 158 3.65 4.52 10.11
N PRO A 159 3.93 5.72 9.57
CA PRO A 159 3.43 6.09 8.24
C PRO A 159 3.95 5.13 7.17
N HIS A 160 3.17 4.97 6.10
CA HIS A 160 3.60 4.18 4.95
C HIS A 160 4.84 4.84 4.31
N PRO A 161 5.93 4.11 4.07
CA PRO A 161 7.10 4.65 3.40
C PRO A 161 6.75 5.13 1.98
N HIS A 162 7.60 6.00 1.41
CA HIS A 162 7.45 6.42 0.01
C HIS A 162 7.31 5.21 -0.94
N ALA A 163 6.50 5.38 -1.98
CA ALA A 163 6.28 4.34 -3.00
C ALA A 163 7.24 4.47 -4.17
N VAL A 164 7.53 5.70 -4.58
CA VAL A 164 8.31 6.06 -5.76
C VAL A 164 9.75 6.38 -5.34
N ASP A 165 10.72 6.03 -6.18
CA ASP A 165 12.12 6.36 -5.91
C ASP A 165 12.37 7.89 -5.89
N PHE A 166 13.35 8.33 -5.09
CA PHE A 166 13.63 9.75 -4.88
C PHE A 166 14.10 10.48 -6.15
N VAL A 167 14.71 9.76 -7.11
CA VAL A 167 15.12 10.36 -8.38
C VAL A 167 13.90 10.73 -9.19
N ARG A 168 12.93 9.82 -9.24
CA ARG A 168 11.67 10.05 -9.95
C ARG A 168 10.80 11.10 -9.26
N MET A 169 10.74 11.12 -7.93
CA MET A 169 10.05 12.16 -7.17
C MET A 169 10.57 13.57 -7.50
N ARG A 170 11.84 13.73 -7.85
CA ARG A 170 12.44 15.02 -8.23
C ARG A 170 12.17 15.43 -9.67
N GLN A 171 11.61 14.57 -10.50
CA GLN A 171 11.30 14.93 -11.89
C GLN A 171 10.28 16.06 -11.93
N PRO A 172 10.54 17.14 -12.69
CA PRO A 172 9.57 18.22 -12.82
C PRO A 172 8.30 17.71 -13.51
N ARG A 173 7.15 18.03 -12.95
CA ARG A 173 5.90 17.77 -13.67
C ARG A 173 5.80 18.72 -14.86
N PRO A 174 5.27 18.26 -16.01
CA PRO A 174 4.91 19.13 -17.10
C PRO A 174 4.02 20.28 -16.61
N ALA A 175 4.13 21.43 -17.24
CA ALA A 175 3.21 22.53 -16.98
C ALA A 175 1.76 22.02 -17.12
N ARG A 176 0.88 22.58 -16.30
CA ARG A 176 -0.53 22.15 -16.27
C ARG A 176 -1.12 22.24 -17.68
N HIS A 177 -1.72 21.18 -18.15
CA HIS A 177 -2.47 21.19 -19.39
C HIS A 177 -3.73 22.07 -19.23
N THR A 178 -4.28 22.52 -20.33
CA THR A 178 -5.60 23.18 -20.34
C THR A 178 -6.73 22.25 -19.94
N GLU A 179 -6.48 20.94 -20.00
CA GLU A 179 -7.42 19.88 -19.68
C GLU A 179 -7.00 19.15 -18.38
N LEU A 180 -7.96 18.86 -17.52
CA LEU A 180 -7.79 18.03 -16.32
C LEU A 180 -7.81 16.56 -16.73
N ARG A 181 -6.71 15.84 -16.53
CA ARG A 181 -6.58 14.42 -16.85
C ARG A 181 -6.98 13.56 -15.66
N VAL A 182 -8.17 12.95 -15.77
CA VAL A 182 -8.73 12.07 -14.76
C VAL A 182 -8.57 10.62 -15.21
N GLY A 183 -8.07 9.77 -14.34
CA GLY A 183 -7.92 8.34 -14.64
C GLY A 183 -8.45 7.45 -13.53
N THR A 184 -8.93 6.28 -13.89
CA THR A 184 -9.20 5.19 -12.96
C THR A 184 -8.63 3.88 -13.49
N HIS A 185 -8.14 3.03 -12.60
CA HIS A 185 -7.58 1.72 -12.93
C HIS A 185 -8.42 0.62 -12.27
N LEU A 186 -8.96 -0.27 -13.09
CA LEU A 186 -9.81 -1.38 -12.69
C LEU A 186 -9.03 -2.68 -12.87
N ALA A 187 -8.52 -3.26 -11.79
CA ALA A 187 -7.78 -4.52 -11.82
C ALA A 187 -8.68 -5.72 -12.19
N GLY A 188 -9.97 -5.64 -11.84
CA GLY A 188 -11.04 -6.58 -12.18
C GLY A 188 -12.37 -5.84 -12.33
N LEU A 189 -13.36 -6.51 -12.87
CA LEU A 189 -14.72 -5.96 -13.06
C LEU A 189 -15.75 -6.67 -12.19
N THR A 190 -15.32 -7.66 -11.43
CA THR A 190 -16.13 -8.42 -10.46
C THR A 190 -15.68 -8.08 -9.05
N GLY A 191 -16.59 -8.08 -8.11
CA GLY A 191 -16.29 -7.79 -6.70
C GLY A 191 -17.35 -6.89 -6.05
N PRO A 192 -17.23 -6.61 -4.75
CA PRO A 192 -18.21 -5.81 -4.01
C PRO A 192 -18.25 -4.33 -4.44
N THR A 193 -17.19 -3.81 -5.07
CA THR A 193 -17.31 -2.53 -5.80
C THR A 193 -17.88 -2.84 -7.17
N ASP A 194 -18.97 -2.20 -7.52
CA ASP A 194 -19.51 -2.26 -8.89
C ASP A 194 -18.72 -1.28 -9.80
N PRO A 195 -17.68 -1.77 -10.55
CA PRO A 195 -16.87 -0.90 -11.39
C PRO A 195 -17.67 -0.26 -12.51
N VAL A 196 -18.74 -0.91 -12.95
CA VAL A 196 -19.64 -0.38 -13.99
C VAL A 196 -20.41 0.81 -13.46
N ARG A 197 -20.96 0.71 -12.24
CA ARG A 197 -21.63 1.80 -11.54
C ARG A 197 -20.68 2.98 -11.29
N LEU A 198 -19.46 2.69 -10.84
CA LEU A 198 -18.44 3.71 -10.60
C LEU A 198 -18.11 4.48 -11.90
N VAL A 199 -17.92 3.78 -13.03
CA VAL A 199 -17.63 4.44 -14.31
C VAL A 199 -18.85 5.21 -14.81
N ASP A 200 -20.09 4.71 -14.62
CA ASP A 200 -21.31 5.45 -14.91
C ASP A 200 -21.35 6.77 -14.13
N ALA A 201 -21.10 6.73 -12.83
CA ALA A 201 -21.04 7.92 -11.99
C ALA A 201 -19.94 8.89 -12.44
N LEU A 202 -18.74 8.40 -12.76
CA LEU A 202 -17.65 9.26 -13.27
C LEU A 202 -18.01 9.93 -14.61
N THR A 203 -18.63 9.17 -15.53
CA THR A 203 -19.05 9.75 -16.81
C THR A 203 -20.17 10.78 -16.67
N ARG A 204 -21.04 10.62 -15.67
CA ARG A 204 -22.06 11.62 -15.32
C ARG A 204 -21.40 12.85 -14.67
N ALA A 205 -20.48 12.66 -13.75
CA ALA A 205 -19.76 13.72 -13.02
C ALA A 205 -19.04 14.69 -13.97
N ILE A 206 -18.42 14.17 -15.03
CA ILE A 206 -17.70 15.02 -16.00
C ILE A 206 -18.58 15.60 -17.09
N ARG A 207 -19.86 15.26 -17.11
CA ARG A 207 -20.80 15.80 -18.10
C ARG A 207 -20.96 17.31 -17.88
N GLY A 208 -20.62 18.10 -18.90
CA GLY A 208 -20.58 19.56 -18.79
C GLY A 208 -19.24 20.15 -18.31
N MET A 209 -18.20 19.30 -18.18
CA MET A 209 -16.82 19.72 -17.96
C MET A 209 -16.01 19.51 -19.24
N ASP A 210 -16.04 20.49 -20.16
CA ASP A 210 -15.43 20.37 -21.51
C ASP A 210 -13.90 20.20 -21.47
N ASP A 211 -13.27 20.58 -20.37
CA ASP A 211 -11.83 20.53 -20.15
C ASP A 211 -11.38 19.31 -19.31
N VAL A 212 -12.21 18.27 -19.17
CA VAL A 212 -11.85 17.02 -18.50
C VAL A 212 -11.61 15.92 -19.52
N ARG A 213 -10.49 15.19 -19.35
CA ARG A 213 -10.17 13.98 -20.13
C ARG A 213 -10.18 12.77 -19.22
N LEU A 214 -11.20 11.93 -19.40
CA LEU A 214 -11.33 10.65 -18.66
C LEU A 214 -10.60 9.54 -19.38
N SER A 215 -9.76 8.79 -18.64
CA SER A 215 -9.18 7.52 -19.08
C SER A 215 -9.51 6.40 -18.10
N VAL A 216 -10.13 5.35 -18.58
CA VAL A 216 -10.41 4.13 -17.79
C VAL A 216 -9.45 3.04 -18.23
N HIS A 217 -8.71 2.48 -17.30
CA HIS A 217 -7.74 1.43 -17.54
C HIS A 217 -8.24 0.11 -16.98
N VAL A 218 -8.24 -0.94 -17.79
CA VAL A 218 -8.64 -2.29 -17.37
C VAL A 218 -7.57 -3.32 -17.70
N HIS A 219 -7.47 -4.34 -16.85
CA HIS A 219 -6.52 -5.42 -17.04
C HIS A 219 -6.96 -6.33 -18.21
N GLN A 220 -6.02 -6.77 -19.03
CA GLN A 220 -6.35 -7.64 -20.18
C GLN A 220 -7.00 -8.97 -19.78
N THR A 221 -6.83 -9.43 -18.54
CA THR A 221 -7.44 -10.67 -18.04
C THR A 221 -8.97 -10.67 -18.11
N VAL A 222 -9.59 -9.47 -18.10
CA VAL A 222 -11.04 -9.32 -18.24
C VAL A 222 -11.54 -9.67 -19.66
N LEU A 223 -10.64 -9.76 -20.63
CA LEU A 223 -10.92 -10.19 -22.01
C LEU A 223 -10.51 -11.64 -22.28
N ASP A 224 -9.80 -12.28 -21.35
CA ASP A 224 -9.34 -13.65 -21.49
C ASP A 224 -10.41 -14.62 -20.96
N ALA A 225 -11.06 -15.35 -21.86
CA ALA A 225 -12.11 -16.31 -21.53
C ALA A 225 -11.66 -17.45 -20.59
N GLY A 226 -10.35 -17.68 -20.46
CA GLY A 226 -9.76 -18.61 -19.50
C GLY A 226 -9.50 -18.01 -18.10
N SER A 227 -9.67 -16.71 -17.95
CA SER A 227 -9.45 -16.01 -16.68
C SER A 227 -10.69 -16.03 -15.79
N SER A 228 -10.49 -16.16 -14.48
CA SER A 228 -11.56 -16.00 -13.48
C SER A 228 -12.14 -14.57 -13.42
N THR A 229 -11.45 -13.61 -14.02
CA THR A 229 -11.89 -12.20 -14.09
C THR A 229 -12.51 -11.84 -15.44
N TYR A 230 -12.78 -12.82 -16.31
CA TYR A 230 -13.38 -12.58 -17.63
C TYR A 230 -14.75 -11.95 -17.52
N ASP A 231 -14.93 -10.77 -18.13
CA ASP A 231 -16.21 -10.06 -18.19
C ASP A 231 -16.28 -9.10 -19.39
N LEU A 232 -16.42 -9.69 -20.58
CA LEU A 232 -16.52 -8.92 -21.83
C LEU A 232 -17.78 -8.03 -21.89
N ALA A 233 -18.85 -8.41 -21.19
CA ALA A 233 -20.09 -7.64 -21.17
C ALA A 233 -19.89 -6.30 -20.46
N SER A 234 -19.30 -6.31 -19.26
CA SER A 234 -18.97 -5.11 -18.51
C SER A 234 -17.94 -4.24 -19.25
N VAL A 235 -16.93 -4.83 -19.89
CA VAL A 235 -15.95 -4.08 -20.71
C VAL A 235 -16.65 -3.30 -21.82
N ARG A 236 -17.56 -3.94 -22.58
CA ARG A 236 -18.32 -3.27 -23.65
C ARG A 236 -19.21 -2.15 -23.12
N ARG A 237 -19.84 -2.37 -21.98
CA ARG A 237 -20.69 -1.35 -21.33
C ARG A 237 -19.86 -0.15 -20.87
N ILE A 238 -18.72 -0.39 -20.23
CA ILE A 238 -17.77 0.66 -19.82
C ILE A 238 -17.26 1.42 -21.04
N ASP A 239 -16.82 0.73 -22.10
CA ASP A 239 -16.32 1.38 -23.33
C ASP A 239 -17.36 2.32 -23.94
N ALA A 240 -18.62 1.88 -24.03
CA ALA A 240 -19.71 2.70 -24.54
C ALA A 240 -19.95 3.96 -23.70
N MET A 241 -19.98 3.84 -22.37
CA MET A 241 -20.15 4.97 -21.44
C MET A 241 -19.00 5.96 -21.55
N VAL A 242 -17.76 5.47 -21.50
CA VAL A 242 -16.55 6.30 -21.54
C VAL A 242 -16.43 7.05 -22.86
N ARG A 243 -16.69 6.38 -24.00
CA ARG A 243 -16.70 7.05 -25.33
C ARG A 243 -17.79 8.09 -25.44
N SER A 244 -18.98 7.84 -24.90
CA SER A 244 -20.07 8.82 -24.94
C SER A 244 -19.75 10.09 -24.14
N ALA A 245 -18.85 9.99 -23.17
CA ALA A 245 -18.35 11.11 -22.37
C ALA A 245 -17.03 11.71 -22.94
N GLY A 246 -16.62 11.35 -24.16
CA GLY A 246 -15.39 11.85 -24.79
C GLY A 246 -14.10 11.28 -24.22
N GLY A 247 -14.19 10.24 -23.38
CA GLY A 247 -13.04 9.57 -22.76
C GLY A 247 -12.49 8.39 -23.56
N ALA A 248 -11.56 7.65 -22.97
CA ALA A 248 -10.94 6.48 -23.58
C ALA A 248 -10.85 5.30 -22.59
N LEU A 249 -11.29 4.12 -23.04
CA LEU A 249 -10.99 2.85 -22.38
C LEU A 249 -9.68 2.29 -22.93
N ARG A 250 -8.79 1.87 -22.04
CA ARG A 250 -7.49 1.25 -22.37
C ARG A 250 -7.36 -0.10 -21.71
N VAL A 251 -7.13 -1.11 -22.52
CA VAL A 251 -6.85 -2.48 -22.04
C VAL A 251 -5.34 -2.71 -22.07
N HIS A 252 -4.77 -3.19 -20.99
CA HIS A 252 -3.32 -3.39 -20.89
C HIS A 252 -2.95 -4.61 -20.04
N ARG A 253 -1.70 -5.07 -20.19
CA ARG A 253 -1.10 -6.06 -19.28
C ARG A 253 -0.87 -5.47 -17.89
N PRO A 254 -0.65 -6.31 -16.85
CA PRO A 254 -0.18 -5.79 -15.56
C PRO A 254 0.94 -4.78 -15.76
N PHE A 255 0.81 -3.62 -15.17
CA PHE A 255 1.88 -2.64 -15.18
C PHE A 255 3.11 -3.18 -14.42
N SER A 256 4.30 -3.01 -14.97
CA SER A 256 5.49 -2.96 -14.15
C SER A 256 5.44 -1.74 -13.23
N GLU A 257 6.25 -1.71 -12.19
CA GLU A 257 6.31 -0.53 -11.30
C GLU A 257 6.58 0.76 -12.08
N SER A 258 7.55 0.74 -12.99
CA SER A 258 7.85 1.92 -13.82
C SER A 258 6.67 2.36 -14.67
N GLN A 259 5.94 1.42 -15.27
CA GLN A 259 4.74 1.74 -16.06
C GLN A 259 3.61 2.29 -15.20
N LEU A 260 3.46 1.79 -13.97
CA LEU A 260 2.49 2.32 -13.03
C LEU A 260 2.83 3.77 -12.63
N TRP A 261 4.11 4.03 -12.37
CA TRP A 261 4.55 5.40 -12.06
C TRP A 261 4.38 6.34 -13.27
N ASP A 262 4.66 5.89 -14.49
CA ASP A 262 4.42 6.67 -15.71
C ASP A 262 2.93 6.95 -15.90
N HIS A 263 2.09 5.95 -15.65
CA HIS A 263 0.64 6.10 -15.72
C HIS A 263 0.14 7.16 -14.72
N LEU A 264 0.49 7.02 -13.43
CA LEU A 264 0.07 7.97 -12.40
C LEU A 264 0.63 9.38 -12.65
N PHE A 265 1.90 9.49 -13.03
CA PHE A 265 2.52 10.78 -13.36
C PHE A 265 1.84 11.49 -14.53
N GLY A 266 1.24 10.71 -15.43
CA GLY A 266 0.45 11.21 -16.56
C GLY A 266 -0.93 11.77 -16.20
N LEU A 267 -1.42 11.57 -14.96
CA LEU A 267 -2.74 12.01 -14.50
C LEU A 267 -2.65 13.24 -13.59
N ASP A 268 -3.71 14.04 -13.58
CA ASP A 268 -3.89 15.09 -12.58
C ASP A 268 -4.69 14.57 -11.39
N VAL A 269 -5.70 13.72 -11.65
CA VAL A 269 -6.50 13.02 -10.64
C VAL A 269 -6.52 11.53 -10.95
N SER A 270 -6.21 10.70 -9.94
CA SER A 270 -6.39 9.25 -9.98
C SER A 270 -7.55 8.85 -9.07
N VAL A 271 -8.66 8.43 -9.67
CA VAL A 271 -9.81 7.91 -8.94
C VAL A 271 -9.53 6.46 -8.57
N VAL A 272 -9.49 6.17 -7.29
CA VAL A 272 -9.32 4.81 -6.78
C VAL A 272 -10.70 4.22 -6.54
N PRO A 273 -11.11 3.22 -7.33
CA PRO A 273 -12.35 2.51 -7.06
C PRO A 273 -12.25 1.83 -5.71
N GLY A 274 -13.34 1.73 -4.99
CA GLY A 274 -13.44 1.25 -3.62
C GLY A 274 -12.27 0.40 -3.14
N LEU A 275 -11.72 0.75 -1.99
CA LEU A 275 -10.55 0.09 -1.44
C LEU A 275 -10.95 -1.24 -0.83
N PHE A 276 -10.41 -2.31 -1.38
CA PHE A 276 -10.32 -3.57 -0.66
C PHE A 276 -9.09 -3.52 0.26
N GLY A 277 -9.24 -4.01 1.47
CA GLY A 277 -8.24 -3.82 2.50
C GLY A 277 -8.24 -2.41 3.09
N SER A 278 -7.29 -2.13 3.97
CA SER A 278 -7.29 -0.91 4.79
C SER A 278 -6.33 0.15 4.27
N HIS A 279 -5.15 -0.25 3.80
CA HIS A 279 -4.12 0.63 3.31
C HIS A 279 -3.74 0.29 1.87
N SER A 280 -3.12 1.26 1.20
CA SER A 280 -2.75 1.10 -0.20
C SER A 280 -1.47 1.87 -0.52
N ILE A 281 -0.67 1.33 -1.42
CA ILE A 281 0.48 2.04 -1.99
C ILE A 281 0.05 3.15 -2.97
N TRP A 282 -1.20 3.12 -3.43
CA TRP A 282 -1.69 4.03 -4.46
C TRP A 282 -1.70 5.50 -4.02
N PRO A 283 -2.28 5.89 -2.85
CA PRO A 283 -2.20 7.26 -2.37
C PRO A 283 -0.76 7.72 -2.13
N GLU A 284 0.14 6.85 -1.67
CA GLU A 284 1.55 7.17 -1.51
C GLU A 284 2.20 7.52 -2.86
N ALA A 285 2.00 6.68 -3.86
CA ALA A 285 2.54 6.93 -5.20
C ALA A 285 1.95 8.20 -5.84
N CYS A 286 0.67 8.46 -5.62
CA CYS A 286 0.03 9.68 -6.07
C CYS A 286 0.67 10.91 -5.42
N ALA A 287 0.86 10.91 -4.09
CA ALA A 287 1.51 11.98 -3.37
C ALA A 287 2.97 12.17 -3.82
N ASP A 288 3.74 11.09 -3.93
CA ASP A 288 5.13 11.12 -4.38
C ASP A 288 5.29 11.70 -5.79
N LEU A 289 4.33 11.45 -6.68
CA LEU A 289 4.34 11.91 -8.07
C LEU A 289 3.64 13.26 -8.27
N GLY A 290 2.88 13.73 -7.29
CA GLY A 290 2.07 14.95 -7.38
C GLY A 290 0.80 14.76 -8.20
N THR A 291 0.22 13.58 -8.23
CA THR A 291 -1.11 13.26 -8.73
C THR A 291 -2.08 13.31 -7.54
N GLN A 292 -3.26 13.89 -7.72
CA GLN A 292 -4.25 13.88 -6.65
C GLN A 292 -4.96 12.52 -6.62
N ALA A 293 -4.87 11.82 -5.51
CA ALA A 293 -5.70 10.63 -5.28
C ALA A 293 -7.12 11.07 -4.91
N LEU A 294 -8.12 10.41 -5.49
CA LEU A 294 -9.53 10.54 -5.09
C LEU A 294 -9.99 9.20 -4.54
N LEU A 295 -10.24 9.14 -3.25
CA LEU A 295 -10.44 7.94 -2.44
C LEU A 295 -11.83 7.91 -1.79
N PRO A 296 -12.38 6.74 -1.43
CA PRO A 296 -13.58 6.68 -0.60
C PRO A 296 -13.36 7.39 0.74
N ALA A 297 -14.31 8.23 1.13
CA ALA A 297 -14.28 8.90 2.42
C ALA A 297 -14.33 7.87 3.56
N GLY A 298 -13.67 8.21 4.67
CA GLY A 298 -13.63 7.34 5.86
C GLY A 298 -12.79 6.06 5.71
N SER A 299 -12.16 5.81 4.55
CA SER A 299 -11.23 4.69 4.40
C SER A 299 -9.91 4.96 5.14
N HIS A 300 -9.27 3.93 5.70
CA HIS A 300 -7.95 4.11 6.32
C HIS A 300 -6.91 4.64 5.33
N ALA A 301 -7.02 4.28 4.06
CA ALA A 301 -6.13 4.77 3.02
C ALA A 301 -6.26 6.28 2.76
N SER A 302 -7.44 6.88 2.98
CA SER A 302 -7.64 8.33 2.86
C SER A 302 -6.93 9.13 3.96
N ALA A 303 -6.51 8.45 5.04
CA ALA A 303 -5.72 9.04 6.12
C ALA A 303 -4.20 8.91 5.92
N GLN A 304 -3.74 8.20 4.87
CA GLN A 304 -2.31 7.99 4.62
C GLN A 304 -1.61 9.25 4.09
N GLN A 305 -2.24 9.93 3.14
CA GLN A 305 -1.69 11.13 2.49
C GLN A 305 -2.82 12.13 2.24
N PRO A 306 -2.52 13.42 2.08
CA PRO A 306 -3.52 14.39 1.63
C PRO A 306 -4.13 13.95 0.31
N CYS A 307 -5.45 13.84 0.25
CA CYS A 307 -6.19 13.34 -0.89
C CYS A 307 -7.56 14.02 -1.02
N LEU A 308 -8.19 13.86 -2.17
CA LEU A 308 -9.60 14.13 -2.36
C LEU A 308 -10.40 12.90 -1.90
N THR A 309 -11.61 13.13 -1.42
CA THR A 309 -12.50 12.04 -1.02
C THR A 309 -13.84 12.11 -1.74
N TYR A 310 -14.49 10.97 -1.89
CA TYR A 310 -15.85 10.83 -2.38
C TYR A 310 -16.68 9.95 -1.44
N GLU A 311 -17.96 10.28 -1.33
CA GLU A 311 -18.94 9.47 -0.62
C GLU A 311 -19.58 8.46 -1.61
N ASP A 312 -19.81 7.25 -1.14
CA ASP A 312 -20.50 6.21 -1.89
C ASP A 312 -21.56 5.56 -1.00
N ASP A 313 -22.80 5.99 -1.14
CA ASP A 313 -23.97 5.47 -0.42
C ASP A 313 -24.75 4.41 -1.21
N GLY A 314 -24.24 4.01 -2.39
CA GLY A 314 -24.85 3.04 -3.29
C GLY A 314 -25.65 3.66 -4.44
N SER A 315 -26.04 4.94 -4.38
CA SER A 315 -26.70 5.67 -5.47
C SER A 315 -25.70 6.10 -6.54
N VAL A 316 -26.04 5.93 -7.82
CA VAL A 316 -25.20 6.41 -8.93
C VAL A 316 -25.21 7.91 -9.01
N ASP A 317 -26.32 8.56 -8.74
CA ASP A 317 -26.48 10.00 -8.86
C ASP A 317 -25.73 10.73 -7.74
N ASP A 318 -25.86 10.28 -6.48
CA ASP A 318 -25.12 10.85 -5.35
C ASP A 318 -23.62 10.62 -5.48
N LEU A 319 -23.21 9.45 -5.97
CA LEU A 319 -21.81 9.18 -6.29
C LEU A 319 -21.28 10.10 -7.41
N ALA A 320 -22.08 10.37 -8.43
CA ALA A 320 -21.71 11.29 -9.51
C ALA A 320 -21.58 12.73 -8.99
N ASP A 321 -22.48 13.18 -8.14
CA ASP A 321 -22.40 14.51 -7.51
C ASP A 321 -21.17 14.63 -6.61
N SER A 322 -20.84 13.56 -5.85
CA SER A 322 -19.65 13.51 -5.03
C SER A 322 -18.37 13.58 -5.85
N PHE A 323 -18.28 12.83 -6.96
CA PHE A 323 -17.18 12.94 -7.92
C PHE A 323 -17.08 14.32 -8.55
N ALA A 324 -18.20 14.89 -8.99
CA ALA A 324 -18.23 16.22 -9.58
C ALA A 324 -17.65 17.27 -8.62
N LYS A 325 -18.09 17.27 -7.36
CA LYS A 325 -17.57 18.16 -6.33
C LYS A 325 -16.05 18.01 -6.14
N ALA A 326 -15.56 16.77 -6.05
CA ALA A 326 -14.13 16.51 -5.89
C ALA A 326 -13.31 16.93 -7.11
N LEU A 327 -13.81 16.69 -8.33
CA LEU A 327 -13.13 17.09 -9.57
C LEU A 327 -13.12 18.62 -9.75
N TRP A 328 -14.18 19.32 -9.37
CA TRP A 328 -14.19 20.79 -9.30
C TRP A 328 -13.15 21.31 -8.32
N THR A 329 -13.04 20.71 -7.14
CA THR A 329 -12.00 21.06 -6.16
C THR A 329 -10.59 20.86 -6.74
N ALA A 330 -10.35 19.72 -7.39
CA ALA A 330 -9.07 19.45 -8.06
C ALA A 330 -8.73 20.48 -9.13
N ARG A 331 -9.75 20.91 -9.90
CA ARG A 331 -9.60 21.89 -10.96
C ARG A 331 -9.23 23.28 -10.41
N GLU A 332 -9.89 23.73 -9.35
CA GLU A 332 -9.66 25.03 -8.72
C GLU A 332 -8.31 25.08 -7.99
N GLN A 333 -8.02 24.09 -7.19
CA GLN A 333 -6.82 24.06 -6.33
C GLN A 333 -5.55 23.73 -7.12
N GLY A 334 -5.66 23.00 -8.22
CA GLY A 334 -4.51 22.43 -8.91
C GLY A 334 -3.89 21.24 -8.18
N CYS A 335 -2.77 20.78 -8.68
CA CYS A 335 -1.98 19.72 -8.03
C CYS A 335 -1.20 20.31 -6.85
N VAL A 336 -1.86 20.47 -5.70
CA VAL A 336 -1.30 21.15 -4.52
C VAL A 336 -0.46 20.20 -3.67
N TRP A 337 -0.74 18.89 -3.74
CA TRP A 337 -0.17 17.92 -2.81
C TRP A 337 0.85 17.02 -3.51
N ARG A 338 2.03 17.53 -3.67
CA ARG A 338 3.19 16.74 -4.04
C ARG A 338 4.08 16.59 -2.83
N ALA A 339 4.40 15.37 -2.48
CA ALA A 339 5.30 15.09 -1.37
C ALA A 339 6.70 15.66 -1.65
N ASP A 340 7.29 16.29 -0.64
CA ASP A 340 8.68 16.73 -0.70
C ASP A 340 9.62 15.51 -0.54
N PRO A 341 10.53 15.24 -1.49
CA PRO A 341 11.45 14.11 -1.41
C PRO A 341 12.31 14.08 -0.15
N GLU A 342 12.70 15.25 0.36
CA GLU A 342 13.52 15.33 1.59
C GLU A 342 12.67 14.99 2.83
N ALA A 343 11.42 15.43 2.87
CA ALA A 343 10.48 15.06 3.94
C ALA A 343 10.20 13.55 3.93
N ARG A 344 10.00 12.94 2.74
CA ARG A 344 9.79 11.48 2.59
C ARG A 344 11.04 10.68 2.96
N TRP A 345 12.23 11.22 2.66
CA TRP A 345 13.49 10.63 3.12
C TRP A 345 13.57 10.61 4.65
N ALA A 346 13.33 11.76 5.29
CA ALA A 346 13.37 11.89 6.74
C ALA A 346 12.31 11.00 7.41
N GLU A 347 11.12 10.87 6.82
CA GLU A 347 10.06 9.98 7.28
C GLU A 347 10.51 8.51 7.24
N ARG A 348 11.08 8.06 6.13
CA ARG A 348 11.61 6.69 6.00
C ARG A 348 12.72 6.40 7.02
N VAL A 349 13.60 7.38 7.28
CA VAL A 349 14.60 7.26 8.35
C VAL A 349 13.93 7.04 9.70
N ARG A 350 12.94 7.88 10.07
CA ARG A 350 12.20 7.73 11.33
C ARG A 350 11.50 6.37 11.45
N VAL A 351 10.87 5.89 10.37
CA VAL A 351 10.21 4.57 10.35
C VAL A 351 11.24 3.46 10.60
N ALA A 352 12.39 3.50 9.92
CA ALA A 352 13.45 2.51 10.12
C ALA A 352 14.01 2.52 11.55
N GLU A 353 14.20 3.72 12.12
CA GLU A 353 14.64 3.90 13.51
C GLU A 353 13.62 3.36 14.51
N SER A 354 12.34 3.68 14.32
CA SER A 354 11.26 3.22 15.19
C SER A 354 11.10 1.70 15.15
N LEU A 355 11.19 1.09 13.96
CA LEU A 355 11.16 -0.37 13.83
C LEU A 355 12.36 -1.03 14.49
N ARG A 356 13.55 -0.44 14.34
CA ARG A 356 14.74 -0.96 15.01
C ARG A 356 14.59 -0.88 16.53
N ALA A 357 14.14 0.26 17.07
CA ALA A 357 13.91 0.42 18.50
C ALA A 357 12.87 -0.59 19.02
N LEU A 358 11.80 -0.85 18.26
CA LEU A 358 10.81 -1.88 18.58
C LEU A 358 11.48 -3.25 18.70
N TYR A 359 12.31 -3.63 17.72
CA TYR A 359 13.00 -4.93 17.76
C TYR A 359 14.01 -5.01 18.90
N GLU A 360 14.78 -3.94 19.17
CA GLU A 360 15.73 -3.86 20.31
C GLU A 360 15.00 -4.05 21.64
N GLY A 361 13.83 -3.42 21.80
CA GLY A 361 13.00 -3.57 23.00
C GLY A 361 12.54 -5.01 23.21
N LEU A 362 12.04 -5.67 22.13
CA LEU A 362 11.59 -7.06 22.18
C LEU A 362 12.73 -8.04 22.47
N LEU A 363 13.94 -7.73 22.04
CA LEU A 363 15.14 -8.56 22.26
C LEU A 363 15.89 -8.21 23.56
N GLY A 364 15.43 -7.18 24.32
CA GLY A 364 16.10 -6.73 25.54
C GLY A 364 17.48 -6.10 25.31
N LEU A 365 17.73 -5.54 24.11
CA LEU A 365 18.99 -4.93 23.71
C LEU A 365 19.11 -3.46 24.12
N ASP A 366 18.01 -2.84 24.50
CA ASP A 366 17.89 -1.43 24.91
C ASP A 366 18.41 -1.14 26.33
N ARG A 367 18.71 -2.20 27.10
CA ARG A 367 19.11 -2.12 28.51
C ARG A 367 20.64 -2.17 28.74
N ARG A 368 21.45 -2.04 27.68
CA ARG A 368 22.91 -2.13 27.80
C ARG A 368 23.61 -0.81 27.54
#